data_eb310d7ebba86e54a3e157225e1b302a
#
_entry.id   eb310d7ebba86e54a3e157225e1b302a
#
_cell.length_a   1.000
_cell.length_b   1.000
_cell.length_c   1.000
_cell.angle_alpha   90.00
_cell.angle_beta   90.00
_cell.angle_gamma   90.00
#
_symmetry.space_group_name_H-M   'P 1'
#
loop_
_entity.id
_entity.type
_entity.pdbx_description
1 polymer ?
#
loop_
_entity_poly.entity_id
_entity_poly.type
_entity_poly.pdbx_seq_one_letter_code
_entity_poly.pdbx_strand_id
1 'polypeptide(L)'
;GTTVITEDVCFQIEDFTKGIEMLTELFHKYDFVDGGVIFGHALSGNVHFNITPDFSDPKDTKNFGDLVKEMSERVSGFGGSLKAEHGTGRMVAPFVEMEWGKKAYEINRRIKAIFDPERILNPDVMITDDPDVYKKNLKAQCVIDDAFTICMECGFCEKHCPSRNLTLTPRQRIALLRETKRLENEGNFTLASELRKGYEYFGVDTCAACSMCKGLCPLSIDTAQIALSMRRIDPPAPELAKKIYDNFSTTLQMCRAGVSLEGIAGSIITQKAISKITEGLHGVTGVTPYVPKTTPKANRYKLKNRIKPTNFEKVVYFSTCANRAFKPNQGYDDDRSLQQVVESLCNKAHIDIIYPQHIENLCCGLSFENYDDVHERAVKDLHDALMKASQNGKYPIVIDHSACFNHAFKHMPDLEINDISEFLCKYVVPHLDIEKCDERVIVHKQCKIKSLNKSQYIEDLARLCTDHVFNIKSFACDGFAGQKGFFTPELNKAATKDLAGEIAEYGATLGVSSSSTCEIGLGESGGIPFVGVAFLLDRCSKAKQ
;
A
#
# COMPACT_ATOMS: atom_id res chain seq x y z
N GLY A 1 -2.43 9.18 23.20
CA GLY A 1 -2.99 9.07 21.83
C GLY A 1 -4.45 9.47 21.80
N THR A 2 -4.94 9.88 20.64
CA THR A 2 -6.30 10.42 20.49
C THR A 2 -7.31 9.30 20.27
N THR A 3 -8.33 9.22 21.14
CA THR A 3 -9.52 8.40 20.91
C THR A 3 -10.60 9.27 20.28
N VAL A 4 -11.28 8.79 19.23
CA VAL A 4 -12.43 9.49 18.66
C VAL A 4 -13.70 8.83 19.18
N ILE A 5 -14.54 9.61 19.85
CA ILE A 5 -15.88 9.20 20.27
C ILE A 5 -16.86 9.84 19.30
N THR A 6 -17.63 9.02 18.62
CA THR A 6 -18.70 9.44 17.71
C THR A 6 -20.03 9.02 18.30
N GLU A 7 -20.88 9.98 18.60
CA GLU A 7 -22.16 9.78 19.26
C GLU A 7 -23.28 10.60 18.61
N ASP A 8 -24.51 10.29 18.97
CA ASP A 8 -25.67 11.01 18.51
C ASP A 8 -26.70 11.27 19.62
N VAL A 9 -27.47 12.32 19.41
CA VAL A 9 -28.67 12.65 20.19
C VAL A 9 -29.77 13.15 19.25
N CYS A 10 -31.01 13.14 19.68
CA CYS A 10 -32.12 13.62 18.86
C CYS A 10 -32.95 14.65 19.62
N PHE A 11 -33.36 15.70 18.91
CA PHE A 11 -34.24 16.76 19.42
C PHE A 11 -35.51 16.86 18.58
N GLN A 12 -36.57 17.37 19.17
CA GLN A 12 -37.72 17.86 18.39
C GLN A 12 -37.21 18.97 17.46
N ILE A 13 -37.84 19.07 16.25
CA ILE A 13 -37.34 20.00 15.23
C ILE A 13 -37.35 21.45 15.71
N GLU A 14 -38.33 21.81 16.55
CA GLU A 14 -38.49 23.13 17.14
C GLU A 14 -37.34 23.50 18.10
N ASP A 15 -36.71 22.51 18.73
CA ASP A 15 -35.60 22.67 19.67
C ASP A 15 -34.25 22.34 19.08
N PHE A 16 -34.20 21.99 17.77
CA PHE A 16 -32.97 21.54 17.13
C PHE A 16 -31.80 22.54 17.25
N THR A 17 -32.07 23.84 16.97
CA THR A 17 -31.05 24.88 17.09
C THR A 17 -30.55 25.02 18.53
N LYS A 18 -31.46 25.05 19.50
CA LYS A 18 -31.11 25.15 20.94
C LYS A 18 -30.31 23.93 21.40
N GLY A 19 -30.63 22.74 20.83
CA GLY A 19 -29.90 21.52 21.11
C GLY A 19 -28.43 21.58 20.61
N ILE A 20 -28.19 22.13 19.42
CA ILE A 20 -26.83 22.36 18.90
C ILE A 20 -26.08 23.41 19.75
N GLU A 21 -26.72 24.50 20.10
CA GLU A 21 -26.14 25.53 20.98
C GLU A 21 -25.74 24.93 22.33
N MET A 22 -26.61 24.12 22.93
CA MET A 22 -26.36 23.40 24.17
C MET A 22 -25.16 22.45 24.06
N LEU A 23 -25.05 21.66 22.99
CA LEU A 23 -23.89 20.78 22.77
C LEU A 23 -22.60 21.57 22.61
N THR A 24 -22.65 22.68 21.88
CA THR A 24 -21.50 23.58 21.71
C THR A 24 -21.05 24.17 23.06
N GLU A 25 -21.99 24.63 23.90
CA GLU A 25 -21.70 25.10 25.25
C GLU A 25 -21.03 24.03 26.10
N LEU A 26 -21.52 22.78 26.03
CA LEU A 26 -20.93 21.66 26.79
C LEU A 26 -19.51 21.35 26.32
N PHE A 27 -19.25 21.41 25.01
CA PHE A 27 -17.89 21.18 24.47
C PHE A 27 -16.92 22.25 24.97
N HIS A 28 -17.33 23.51 25.02
CA HIS A 28 -16.54 24.59 25.67
C HIS A 28 -16.32 24.35 27.16
N LYS A 29 -17.37 23.97 27.89
CA LYS A 29 -17.30 23.73 29.31
C LYS A 29 -16.33 22.62 29.71
N TYR A 30 -16.27 21.57 28.91
CA TYR A 30 -15.50 20.37 29.19
C TYR A 30 -14.21 20.21 28.36
N ASP A 31 -13.73 21.27 27.70
CA ASP A 31 -12.49 21.31 26.94
C ASP A 31 -12.45 20.36 25.73
N PHE A 32 -13.59 20.14 25.04
CA PHE A 32 -13.65 19.32 23.81
C PHE A 32 -13.91 20.13 22.53
N VAL A 33 -13.60 21.42 22.53
CA VAL A 33 -13.78 22.29 21.34
C VAL A 33 -12.78 21.95 20.26
N ASP A 34 -11.50 21.74 20.63
CA ASP A 34 -10.46 21.36 19.71
C ASP A 34 -10.65 19.88 19.28
N GLY A 35 -11.12 19.68 18.04
CA GLY A 35 -11.49 18.36 17.53
C GLY A 35 -12.96 17.98 17.72
N GLY A 36 -13.76 18.85 18.33
CA GLY A 36 -15.22 18.73 18.41
C GLY A 36 -15.86 19.08 17.06
N VAL A 37 -16.67 18.17 16.51
CA VAL A 37 -17.42 18.39 15.27
C VAL A 37 -18.86 18.02 15.51
N ILE A 38 -19.79 18.89 15.10
CA ILE A 38 -21.24 18.65 15.14
C ILE A 38 -21.75 18.59 13.71
N PHE A 39 -22.49 17.53 13.38
CA PHE A 39 -23.09 17.29 12.07
C PHE A 39 -24.38 16.47 12.26
N GLY A 40 -25.14 16.17 11.21
CA GLY A 40 -26.31 15.31 11.39
C GLY A 40 -27.38 15.44 10.33
N HIS A 41 -28.55 14.95 10.68
CA HIS A 41 -29.74 14.88 9.81
C HIS A 41 -30.81 15.85 10.32
N ALA A 42 -30.67 17.14 10.00
CA ALA A 42 -31.49 18.22 10.55
C ALA A 42 -33.00 17.98 10.45
N LEU A 43 -33.49 17.44 9.29
CA LEU A 43 -34.91 17.16 9.09
C LEU A 43 -35.50 16.10 10.03
N SER A 44 -34.65 15.22 10.59
CA SER A 44 -35.07 14.20 11.57
C SER A 44 -34.69 14.57 13.01
N GLY A 45 -34.19 15.78 13.24
CA GLY A 45 -33.75 16.22 14.56
C GLY A 45 -32.51 15.50 15.09
N ASN A 46 -31.86 14.66 14.27
CA ASN A 46 -30.70 13.87 14.66
C ASN A 46 -29.42 14.71 14.56
N VAL A 47 -28.67 14.77 15.65
CA VAL A 47 -27.38 15.47 15.78
C VAL A 47 -26.31 14.47 16.16
N HIS A 48 -25.35 14.29 15.26
CA HIS A 48 -24.12 13.57 15.53
C HIS A 48 -23.05 14.53 16.04
N PHE A 49 -22.12 13.99 16.83
CA PHE A 49 -20.93 14.73 17.20
C PHE A 49 -19.73 13.81 17.36
N ASN A 50 -18.54 14.37 17.16
CA ASN A 50 -17.28 13.76 17.49
C ASN A 50 -16.60 14.57 18.59
N ILE A 51 -15.98 13.89 19.53
CA ILE A 51 -15.05 14.46 20.51
C ILE A 51 -13.79 13.60 20.58
N THR A 52 -12.69 14.18 21.03
CA THR A 52 -11.37 13.51 20.98
C THR A 52 -10.68 13.48 22.36
N PRO A 53 -11.24 12.77 23.36
CA PRO A 53 -10.62 12.66 24.68
C PRO A 53 -9.33 11.84 24.64
N ASP A 54 -8.36 12.19 25.46
CA ASP A 54 -7.23 11.36 25.80
C ASP A 54 -7.50 10.58 27.09
N PHE A 55 -7.93 9.34 26.99
CA PHE A 55 -8.23 8.50 28.15
C PHE A 55 -6.99 8.05 28.94
N SER A 56 -5.78 8.43 28.54
CA SER A 56 -4.59 8.36 29.38
C SER A 56 -4.46 9.53 30.35
N ASP A 57 -5.20 10.63 30.10
CA ASP A 57 -5.29 11.79 31.01
C ASP A 57 -6.49 11.65 31.94
N PRO A 58 -6.27 11.62 33.28
CA PRO A 58 -7.37 11.62 34.27
C PRO A 58 -8.31 12.82 34.15
N LYS A 59 -7.82 14.00 33.72
CA LYS A 59 -8.65 15.20 33.52
C LYS A 59 -9.64 14.98 32.38
N ASP A 60 -9.16 14.49 31.23
CA ASP A 60 -10.00 14.22 30.07
C ASP A 60 -11.02 13.12 30.37
N THR A 61 -10.60 12.06 31.07
CA THR A 61 -11.50 10.98 31.51
C THR A 61 -12.62 11.52 32.40
N LYS A 62 -12.29 12.43 33.34
CA LYS A 62 -13.29 13.07 34.17
C LYS A 62 -14.22 13.97 33.36
N ASN A 63 -13.66 14.86 32.52
CA ASN A 63 -14.41 15.78 31.69
C ASN A 63 -15.38 15.02 30.74
N PHE A 64 -14.93 13.91 30.16
CA PHE A 64 -15.77 13.02 29.37
C PHE A 64 -16.95 12.46 30.16
N GLY A 65 -16.69 11.96 31.37
CA GLY A 65 -17.75 11.45 32.23
C GLY A 65 -18.79 12.51 32.60
N ASP A 66 -18.32 13.71 32.95
CA ASP A 66 -19.19 14.85 33.34
C ASP A 66 -19.97 15.36 32.10
N LEU A 67 -19.34 15.43 30.93
CA LEU A 67 -20.00 15.79 29.67
C LEU A 67 -21.17 14.83 29.36
N VAL A 68 -20.92 13.50 29.35
CA VAL A 68 -21.95 12.51 29.02
C VAL A 68 -23.13 12.60 30.00
N LYS A 69 -22.85 12.78 31.28
CA LYS A 69 -23.89 12.93 32.30
C LYS A 69 -24.73 14.19 32.06
N GLU A 70 -24.10 15.36 31.99
CA GLU A 70 -24.83 16.63 31.83
C GLU A 70 -25.56 16.71 30.48
N MET A 71 -24.94 16.19 29.41
CA MET A 71 -25.60 16.05 28.10
C MET A 71 -26.87 15.22 28.22
N SER A 72 -26.81 14.05 28.87
CA SER A 72 -27.98 13.19 29.06
C SER A 72 -29.10 13.86 29.82
N GLU A 73 -28.76 14.58 30.90
CA GLU A 73 -29.71 15.35 31.72
C GLU A 73 -30.38 16.46 30.87
N ARG A 74 -29.60 17.22 30.11
CA ARG A 74 -30.10 18.36 29.31
C ARG A 74 -30.92 17.89 28.09
N VAL A 75 -30.46 16.86 27.36
CA VAL A 75 -31.21 16.27 26.21
C VAL A 75 -32.56 15.73 26.69
N SER A 76 -32.57 15.00 27.83
CA SER A 76 -33.82 14.52 28.43
C SER A 76 -34.75 15.67 28.84
N GLY A 77 -34.17 16.78 29.35
CA GLY A 77 -34.90 18.01 29.68
C GLY A 77 -35.57 18.69 28.50
N PHE A 78 -35.04 18.56 27.30
CA PHE A 78 -35.67 18.99 26.04
C PHE A 78 -36.78 18.02 25.56
N GLY A 79 -36.99 16.88 26.23
CA GLY A 79 -37.82 15.80 25.72
C GLY A 79 -37.20 15.11 24.48
N GLY A 80 -35.89 15.25 24.32
CA GLY A 80 -35.11 14.63 23.28
C GLY A 80 -34.76 13.17 23.58
N SER A 81 -34.16 12.47 22.62
CA SER A 81 -33.64 11.12 22.80
C SER A 81 -32.13 11.11 22.98
N LEU A 82 -31.66 10.32 23.92
CA LEU A 82 -30.24 10.16 24.24
C LEU A 82 -29.48 9.43 23.15
N LYS A 83 -30.19 8.74 22.27
CA LYS A 83 -29.67 8.08 21.07
C LYS A 83 -30.66 8.14 19.94
N ALA A 84 -30.20 8.52 18.75
CA ALA A 84 -31.03 8.56 17.56
C ALA A 84 -30.89 7.26 16.73
N GLU A 85 -29.70 6.97 16.18
CA GLU A 85 -29.46 5.82 15.32
C GLU A 85 -28.26 4.95 15.75
N HIS A 86 -27.37 5.46 16.63
CA HIS A 86 -26.17 4.72 17.05
C HIS A 86 -26.47 3.61 18.08
N GLY A 87 -27.67 3.56 18.63
CA GLY A 87 -28.04 2.64 19.71
C GLY A 87 -27.50 3.05 21.08
N THR A 88 -28.17 2.61 22.15
CA THR A 88 -27.85 3.04 23.53
C THR A 88 -26.46 2.61 23.97
N GLY A 89 -26.03 1.38 23.64
CA GLY A 89 -24.75 0.86 24.07
C GLY A 89 -24.60 0.86 25.60
N ARG A 90 -23.36 0.98 26.08
CA ARG A 90 -23.02 1.24 27.49
C ARG A 90 -22.91 2.73 27.79
N MET A 91 -22.70 3.57 26.76
CA MET A 91 -22.42 5.00 26.88
C MET A 91 -23.51 5.73 27.64
N VAL A 92 -24.77 5.50 27.29
CA VAL A 92 -25.91 6.16 27.94
C VAL A 92 -26.82 5.19 28.72
N ALA A 93 -26.41 3.92 28.89
CA ALA A 93 -27.19 2.92 29.62
C ALA A 93 -27.64 3.38 31.02
N PRO A 94 -26.83 4.09 31.84
CA PRO A 94 -27.27 4.58 33.15
C PRO A 94 -28.36 5.64 33.07
N PHE A 95 -28.57 6.26 31.91
CA PHE A 95 -29.50 7.38 31.73
C PHE A 95 -30.80 7.00 31.03
N VAL A 96 -30.93 5.74 30.60
CA VAL A 96 -32.11 5.25 29.82
C VAL A 96 -33.40 5.38 30.63
N GLU A 97 -33.39 5.12 31.95
CA GLU A 97 -34.57 5.30 32.79
C GLU A 97 -35.04 6.77 32.83
N MET A 98 -34.10 7.72 32.74
CA MET A 98 -34.39 9.17 32.68
C MET A 98 -35.20 9.52 31.43
N GLU A 99 -34.84 8.96 30.29
CA GLU A 99 -35.54 9.17 29.01
C GLU A 99 -36.89 8.41 28.96
N TRP A 100 -36.88 7.11 29.26
CA TRP A 100 -38.06 6.25 29.07
C TRP A 100 -39.07 6.29 30.19
N GLY A 101 -38.64 6.74 31.36
CA GLY A 101 -39.37 6.69 32.61
C GLY A 101 -39.34 5.30 33.24
N LYS A 102 -39.54 5.30 34.57
CA LYS A 102 -39.41 4.11 35.39
C LYS A 102 -40.23 2.91 34.92
N LYS A 103 -41.47 3.17 34.50
CA LYS A 103 -42.40 2.07 34.09
C LYS A 103 -41.93 1.36 32.83
N ALA A 104 -41.52 2.07 31.80
CA ALA A 104 -41.04 1.49 30.55
C ALA A 104 -39.67 0.81 30.75
N TYR A 105 -38.77 1.43 31.52
CA TYR A 105 -37.48 0.83 31.86
C TYR A 105 -37.63 -0.50 32.60
N GLU A 106 -38.53 -0.58 33.59
CA GLU A 106 -38.77 -1.82 34.34
C GLU A 106 -39.37 -2.94 33.47
N ILE A 107 -40.23 -2.61 32.50
CA ILE A 107 -40.71 -3.60 31.54
C ILE A 107 -39.55 -4.20 30.74
N ASN A 108 -38.63 -3.37 30.25
CA ASN A 108 -37.45 -3.83 29.50
C ASN A 108 -36.49 -4.66 30.39
N ARG A 109 -36.32 -4.29 31.66
CA ARG A 109 -35.55 -5.09 32.63
C ARG A 109 -36.16 -6.50 32.81
N ARG A 110 -37.48 -6.60 32.92
CA ARG A 110 -38.19 -7.88 33.05
C ARG A 110 -38.08 -8.73 31.80
N ILE A 111 -38.19 -8.13 30.61
CA ILE A 111 -37.96 -8.84 29.34
C ILE A 111 -36.53 -9.38 29.31
N LYS A 112 -35.54 -8.56 29.62
CA LYS A 112 -34.13 -8.97 29.68
C LYS A 112 -33.94 -10.16 30.63
N ALA A 113 -34.53 -10.10 31.84
CA ALA A 113 -34.40 -11.15 32.83
C ALA A 113 -35.05 -12.49 32.41
N ILE A 114 -36.10 -12.46 31.55
CA ILE A 114 -36.74 -13.67 31.01
C ILE A 114 -35.82 -14.34 29.97
N PHE A 115 -35.20 -13.57 29.08
CA PHE A 115 -34.40 -14.12 27.99
C PHE A 115 -32.92 -14.36 28.37
N ASP A 116 -32.42 -13.65 29.36
CA ASP A 116 -31.03 -13.70 29.80
C ASP A 116 -30.92 -13.58 31.34
N PRO A 117 -31.41 -14.60 32.08
CA PRO A 117 -31.41 -14.55 33.54
C PRO A 117 -30.02 -14.50 34.14
N GLU A 118 -29.00 -15.04 33.47
CA GLU A 118 -27.60 -15.05 33.91
C GLU A 118 -26.83 -13.80 33.47
N ARG A 119 -27.46 -12.90 32.71
CA ARG A 119 -26.86 -11.64 32.20
C ARG A 119 -25.55 -11.83 31.42
N ILE A 120 -25.46 -12.88 30.60
CA ILE A 120 -24.28 -13.17 29.76
C ILE A 120 -24.36 -12.55 28.36
N LEU A 121 -25.54 -12.17 27.89
CA LEU A 121 -25.76 -11.56 26.58
C LEU A 121 -25.65 -10.04 26.69
N ASN A 122 -24.61 -9.45 26.04
CA ASN A 122 -24.38 -8.00 26.03
C ASN A 122 -24.56 -7.35 27.43
N PRO A 123 -23.75 -7.71 28.43
CA PRO A 123 -23.89 -7.18 29.78
C PRO A 123 -23.73 -5.65 29.77
N ASP A 124 -24.58 -4.97 30.56
CA ASP A 124 -24.62 -3.52 30.73
C ASP A 124 -24.95 -2.69 29.47
N VAL A 125 -25.41 -3.34 28.41
CA VAL A 125 -25.91 -2.64 27.22
C VAL A 125 -27.39 -2.33 27.42
N MET A 126 -27.76 -1.06 27.32
CA MET A 126 -29.12 -0.52 27.47
C MET A 126 -29.68 -0.64 28.93
N ILE A 127 -29.43 -1.77 29.60
CA ILE A 127 -29.89 -2.05 30.95
C ILE A 127 -28.69 -2.35 31.82
N THR A 128 -28.49 -1.54 32.86
CA THR A 128 -27.37 -1.66 33.81
C THR A 128 -27.79 -1.32 35.24
N ASP A 129 -27.13 -1.96 36.18
CA ASP A 129 -27.19 -1.54 37.60
C ASP A 129 -25.96 -0.72 37.99
N ASP A 130 -25.01 -0.53 37.06
CA ASP A 130 -23.77 0.21 37.28
C ASP A 130 -23.91 1.65 36.75
N PRO A 131 -24.00 2.66 37.63
CA PRO A 131 -24.17 4.05 37.22
C PRO A 131 -22.93 4.64 36.52
N ASP A 132 -21.80 3.98 36.64
CA ASP A 132 -20.50 4.44 36.10
C ASP A 132 -19.99 3.58 34.96
N VAL A 133 -20.82 2.68 34.40
CA VAL A 133 -20.38 1.74 33.32
C VAL A 133 -19.77 2.46 32.12
N TYR A 134 -20.26 3.64 31.77
CA TYR A 134 -19.79 4.44 30.64
C TYR A 134 -18.40 5.07 30.84
N LYS A 135 -17.89 5.06 32.08
CA LYS A 135 -16.53 5.52 32.43
C LYS A 135 -15.55 4.37 32.64
N LYS A 136 -16.02 3.13 32.54
CA LYS A 136 -15.19 1.92 32.78
C LYS A 136 -14.66 1.32 31.49
N ASN A 137 -13.48 0.72 31.59
CA ASN A 137 -12.82 0.04 30.47
C ASN A 137 -12.63 0.94 29.23
N LEU A 138 -12.42 2.22 29.43
CA LEU A 138 -12.08 3.16 28.38
C LEU A 138 -10.71 2.82 27.82
N LYS A 139 -10.60 2.78 26.49
CA LYS A 139 -9.37 2.40 25.80
C LYS A 139 -8.45 3.62 25.69
N ALA A 140 -7.42 3.68 26.52
CA ALA A 140 -6.33 4.64 26.33
C ALA A 140 -5.51 4.27 25.11
N GLN A 141 -5.31 5.21 24.20
CA GLN A 141 -4.49 5.02 22.99
C GLN A 141 -3.03 5.29 23.32
N CYS A 142 -2.20 4.24 23.40
CA CYS A 142 -0.77 4.39 23.63
C CYS A 142 -0.08 5.05 22.42
N VAL A 143 0.78 6.03 22.72
CA VAL A 143 1.67 6.64 21.72
C VAL A 143 2.77 5.64 21.35
N ILE A 144 2.90 5.33 20.07
CA ILE A 144 3.94 4.46 19.54
C ILE A 144 4.98 5.24 18.73
N ASP A 145 4.54 6.29 18.06
CA ASP A 145 5.34 7.21 17.25
C ASP A 145 4.43 8.38 16.85
N ASP A 146 4.95 9.59 16.78
CA ASP A 146 4.16 10.81 16.48
C ASP A 146 3.44 10.72 15.13
N ALA A 147 4.07 10.11 14.12
CA ALA A 147 3.49 9.96 12.78
C ALA A 147 2.22 9.09 12.77
N PHE A 148 2.01 8.24 13.78
CA PHE A 148 0.88 7.29 13.85
C PHE A 148 -0.08 7.60 15.01
N THR A 149 0.27 8.54 15.88
CA THR A 149 -0.52 8.92 17.06
C THR A 149 -1.93 9.38 16.70
N ILE A 150 -2.08 10.07 15.57
CA ILE A 150 -3.37 10.59 15.08
C ILE A 150 -4.27 9.51 14.46
N CYS A 151 -3.84 8.24 14.36
CA CYS A 151 -4.65 7.17 13.80
C CYS A 151 -5.88 6.88 14.67
N MET A 152 -7.07 7.09 14.11
CA MET A 152 -8.36 6.82 14.78
C MET A 152 -8.89 5.39 14.56
N GLU A 153 -8.11 4.51 13.94
CA GLU A 153 -8.44 3.10 13.66
C GLU A 153 -9.72 2.89 12.81
N CYS A 154 -10.08 3.81 11.93
CA CYS A 154 -11.29 3.76 11.10
C CYS A 154 -11.33 2.64 10.04
N GLY A 155 -10.18 2.05 9.67
CA GLY A 155 -10.10 0.90 8.77
C GLY A 155 -10.09 1.19 7.27
N PHE A 156 -10.26 2.44 6.80
CA PHE A 156 -10.26 2.75 5.35
C PHE A 156 -9.02 2.25 4.61
N CYS A 157 -7.87 2.21 5.27
CA CYS A 157 -6.61 1.73 4.72
C CYS A 157 -6.55 0.22 4.46
N GLU A 158 -7.49 -0.58 5.00
CA GLU A 158 -7.44 -2.04 4.93
C GLU A 158 -7.79 -2.58 3.55
N LYS A 159 -8.76 -1.94 2.88
CA LYS A 159 -9.36 -2.42 1.61
C LYS A 159 -8.33 -2.75 0.52
N HIS A 160 -7.26 -1.98 0.41
CA HIS A 160 -6.26 -2.12 -0.65
C HIS A 160 -4.92 -2.70 -0.18
N CYS A 161 -4.84 -3.13 1.09
CA CYS A 161 -3.62 -3.74 1.59
C CYS A 161 -3.42 -5.14 1.00
N PRO A 162 -2.26 -5.44 0.40
CA PRO A 162 -1.98 -6.75 -0.16
C PRO A 162 -1.96 -7.87 0.89
N SER A 163 -1.65 -7.54 2.16
CA SER A 163 -1.64 -8.53 3.26
C SER A 163 -2.99 -8.76 3.93
N ARG A 164 -4.07 -8.07 3.50
CA ARG A 164 -5.39 -8.14 4.16
C ARG A 164 -6.00 -9.55 4.29
N ASN A 165 -5.62 -10.46 3.39
CA ASN A 165 -6.10 -11.84 3.37
C ASN A 165 -5.05 -12.85 3.84
N LEU A 166 -3.93 -12.36 4.38
CA LEU A 166 -2.79 -13.19 4.81
C LEU A 166 -2.44 -12.94 6.28
N THR A 167 -2.19 -11.68 6.65
CA THR A 167 -1.69 -11.28 7.96
C THR A 167 -2.34 -9.97 8.41
N LEU A 168 -1.53 -9.03 8.95
CA LEU A 168 -2.03 -7.75 9.46
C LEU A 168 -2.27 -6.72 8.35
N THR A 169 -3.38 -5.99 8.50
CA THR A 169 -3.68 -4.77 7.72
C THR A 169 -2.97 -3.55 8.32
N PRO A 170 -2.96 -2.39 7.62
CA PRO A 170 -2.31 -1.19 8.16
C PRO A 170 -2.86 -0.76 9.52
N ARG A 171 -4.19 -0.76 9.71
CA ARG A 171 -4.82 -0.45 11.00
C ARG A 171 -4.41 -1.45 12.08
N GLN A 172 -4.46 -2.73 11.77
CA GLN A 172 -4.09 -3.79 12.72
C GLN A 172 -2.61 -3.70 13.13
N ARG A 173 -1.71 -3.28 12.23
CA ARG A 173 -0.30 -3.02 12.57
C ARG A 173 -0.17 -1.95 13.64
N ILE A 174 -0.88 -0.83 13.50
CA ILE A 174 -0.87 0.25 14.51
C ILE A 174 -1.50 -0.25 15.82
N ALA A 175 -2.67 -0.89 15.75
CA ALA A 175 -3.38 -1.38 16.94
C ALA A 175 -2.53 -2.38 17.75
N LEU A 176 -1.82 -3.30 17.07
CA LEU A 176 -0.97 -4.27 17.74
C LEU A 176 0.26 -3.63 18.40
N LEU A 177 0.87 -2.63 17.77
CA LEU A 177 1.97 -1.88 18.39
C LEU A 177 1.50 -1.08 19.61
N ARG A 178 0.30 -0.47 19.55
CA ARG A 178 -0.31 0.20 20.69
C ARG A 178 -0.55 -0.77 21.84
N GLU A 179 -1.08 -1.96 21.55
CA GLU A 179 -1.29 -2.99 22.56
C GLU A 179 0.03 -3.49 23.16
N THR A 180 1.05 -3.69 22.34
CA THR A 180 2.40 -4.04 22.82
C THR A 180 2.93 -2.97 23.78
N LYS A 181 2.77 -1.69 23.42
CA LYS A 181 3.20 -0.57 24.25
C LYS A 181 2.40 -0.47 25.57
N ARG A 182 1.10 -0.74 25.52
CA ARG A 182 0.25 -0.80 26.70
C ARG A 182 0.73 -1.87 27.68
N LEU A 183 1.01 -3.07 27.19
CA LEU A 183 1.52 -4.18 27.99
C LEU A 183 2.89 -3.86 28.63
N GLU A 184 3.77 -3.19 27.90
CA GLU A 184 5.05 -2.71 28.44
C GLU A 184 4.85 -1.71 29.60
N ASN A 185 3.93 -0.75 29.42
CA ASN A 185 3.61 0.25 30.43
C ASN A 185 3.00 -0.38 31.70
N GLU A 186 2.30 -1.50 31.56
CA GLU A 186 1.73 -2.28 32.65
C GLU A 186 2.72 -3.29 33.28
N GLY A 187 3.94 -3.40 32.73
CA GLY A 187 4.97 -4.32 33.20
C GLY A 187 4.79 -5.78 32.74
N ASN A 188 3.86 -6.04 31.80
CA ASN A 188 3.68 -7.37 31.22
C ASN A 188 4.64 -7.61 30.03
N PHE A 189 5.93 -7.65 30.33
CA PHE A 189 6.99 -7.77 29.31
C PHE A 189 7.00 -9.12 28.59
N THR A 190 6.50 -10.18 29.23
CA THR A 190 6.43 -11.51 28.59
C THR A 190 5.53 -11.48 27.38
N LEU A 191 4.27 -11.06 27.55
CA LEU A 191 3.32 -11.00 26.45
C LEU A 191 3.71 -9.92 25.42
N ALA A 192 4.25 -8.78 25.86
CA ALA A 192 4.77 -7.75 24.96
C ALA A 192 5.88 -8.29 24.05
N SER A 193 6.79 -9.11 24.61
CA SER A 193 7.88 -9.75 23.83
C SER A 193 7.34 -10.77 22.81
N GLU A 194 6.35 -11.58 23.19
CA GLU A 194 5.69 -12.50 22.26
C GLU A 194 5.02 -11.78 21.10
N LEU A 195 4.31 -10.68 21.38
CA LEU A 195 3.67 -9.86 20.34
C LEU A 195 4.72 -9.22 19.41
N ARG A 196 5.84 -8.71 19.93
CA ARG A 196 6.94 -8.16 19.13
C ARG A 196 7.53 -9.21 18.20
N LYS A 197 7.81 -10.40 18.71
CA LYS A 197 8.35 -11.50 17.91
C LYS A 197 7.39 -11.91 16.78
N GLY A 198 6.10 -12.03 17.07
CA GLY A 198 5.09 -12.29 16.04
C GLY A 198 4.98 -11.16 15.03
N TYR A 199 5.17 -9.91 15.46
CA TYR A 199 5.09 -8.73 14.62
C TYR A 199 6.16 -8.69 13.52
N GLU A 200 7.32 -9.31 13.71
CA GLU A 200 8.38 -9.40 12.70
C GLU A 200 7.84 -9.97 11.39
N TYR A 201 7.18 -11.11 11.44
CA TYR A 201 6.56 -11.70 10.25
C TYR A 201 5.23 -11.01 9.90
N PHE A 202 4.27 -10.99 10.85
CA PHE A 202 2.90 -10.54 10.55
C PHE A 202 2.81 -9.05 10.23
N GLY A 203 3.64 -8.22 10.82
CA GLY A 203 3.64 -6.76 10.67
C GLY A 203 4.66 -6.25 9.67
N VAL A 204 5.89 -6.77 9.71
CA VAL A 204 7.04 -6.25 8.96
C VAL A 204 7.25 -7.01 7.66
N ASP A 205 7.43 -8.35 7.69
CA ASP A 205 7.78 -9.11 6.50
C ASP A 205 6.66 -9.14 5.47
N THR A 206 5.43 -9.28 5.90
CA THR A 206 4.26 -9.26 5.03
C THR A 206 3.79 -7.85 4.65
N CYS A 207 4.54 -6.80 4.96
CA CYS A 207 4.31 -5.46 4.43
C CYS A 207 5.06 -5.28 3.10
N ALA A 208 4.33 -5.02 2.01
CA ALA A 208 4.91 -4.73 0.71
C ALA A 208 5.57 -3.34 0.59
N ALA A 209 5.50 -2.49 1.61
CA ALA A 209 5.95 -1.10 1.61
C ALA A 209 5.46 -0.29 0.38
N CYS A 210 4.25 -0.60 -0.09
CA CYS A 210 3.67 0.00 -1.29
C CYS A 210 3.06 1.39 -1.08
N SER A 211 2.83 1.81 0.16
CA SER A 211 2.22 3.08 0.58
C SER A 211 0.77 3.31 0.07
N MET A 212 0.09 2.25 -0.43
CA MET A 212 -1.31 2.39 -0.85
C MET A 212 -2.26 2.73 0.30
N CYS A 213 -1.89 2.38 1.54
CA CYS A 213 -2.62 2.76 2.74
C CYS A 213 -2.69 4.28 2.94
N LYS A 214 -1.63 5.03 2.59
CA LYS A 214 -1.58 6.49 2.68
C LYS A 214 -2.67 7.16 1.84
N GLY A 215 -2.85 6.71 0.59
CA GLY A 215 -3.82 7.30 -0.32
C GLY A 215 -5.29 7.08 0.07
N LEU A 216 -5.56 6.12 0.95
CA LEU A 216 -6.90 5.83 1.48
C LEU A 216 -7.13 6.40 2.87
N CYS A 217 -6.07 6.79 3.55
CA CYS A 217 -6.16 7.32 4.90
C CYS A 217 -6.61 8.79 4.86
N PRO A 218 -7.73 9.18 5.51
CA PRO A 218 -8.15 10.57 5.60
C PRO A 218 -7.08 11.49 6.23
N LEU A 219 -6.22 10.90 7.07
CA LEU A 219 -5.13 11.59 7.75
C LEU A 219 -3.77 11.39 7.06
N SER A 220 -3.76 10.81 5.86
CA SER A 220 -2.55 10.57 5.05
C SER A 220 -1.44 9.77 5.76
N ILE A 221 -1.80 8.90 6.71
CA ILE A 221 -0.84 8.06 7.46
C ILE A 221 -0.27 6.98 6.55
N ASP A 222 1.06 6.96 6.39
CA ASP A 222 1.78 5.92 5.66
C ASP A 222 2.33 4.85 6.61
N THR A 223 1.53 3.83 6.88
CA THR A 223 1.93 2.69 7.72
C THR A 223 3.08 1.85 7.15
N ALA A 224 3.42 2.01 5.87
CA ALA A 224 4.62 1.37 5.32
C ALA A 224 5.90 1.84 6.02
N GLN A 225 5.91 3.08 6.55
CA GLN A 225 7.05 3.62 7.29
C GLN A 225 7.35 2.83 8.56
N ILE A 226 6.35 2.25 9.23
CA ILE A 226 6.57 1.36 10.38
C ILE A 226 7.46 0.18 9.98
N ALA A 227 7.09 -0.52 8.90
CA ALA A 227 7.84 -1.68 8.45
C ALA A 227 9.25 -1.29 7.94
N LEU A 228 9.39 -0.15 7.27
CA LEU A 228 10.67 0.35 6.78
C LEU A 228 11.59 0.76 7.93
N SER A 229 11.10 1.51 8.92
CA SER A 229 11.90 1.90 10.10
C SER A 229 12.38 0.68 10.88
N MET A 230 11.50 -0.30 11.11
CA MET A 230 11.89 -1.53 11.81
C MET A 230 12.97 -2.33 11.05
N ARG A 231 12.89 -2.41 9.71
CA ARG A 231 13.90 -3.06 8.88
C ARG A 231 15.25 -2.34 8.91
N ARG A 232 15.28 -1.02 9.15
CA ARG A 232 16.50 -0.22 9.24
C ARG A 232 17.21 -0.36 10.60
N ILE A 233 16.46 -0.59 11.68
CA ILE A 233 17.03 -0.72 13.03
C ILE A 233 18.00 -1.91 13.11
N ASP A 234 17.63 -3.05 12.54
CA ASP A 234 18.45 -4.26 12.51
C ASP A 234 18.41 -4.90 11.10
N PRO A 235 19.12 -4.30 10.13
CA PRO A 235 19.14 -4.83 8.78
C PRO A 235 19.95 -6.12 8.71
N PRO A 236 19.46 -7.17 8.03
CA PRO A 236 20.18 -8.43 7.94
C PRO A 236 21.48 -8.30 7.15
N ALA A 237 22.59 -8.81 7.72
CA ALA A 237 23.91 -8.91 7.08
C ALA A 237 24.41 -7.61 6.40
N PRO A 238 24.60 -6.48 7.12
CA PRO A 238 24.97 -5.20 6.53
C PRO A 238 26.32 -5.24 5.77
N GLU A 239 27.29 -5.99 6.25
CA GLU A 239 28.57 -6.17 5.57
C GLU A 239 28.43 -6.90 4.21
N LEU A 240 27.45 -7.79 4.10
CA LEU A 240 27.15 -8.45 2.83
C LEU A 240 26.50 -7.47 1.86
N ALA A 241 25.58 -6.62 2.30
CA ALA A 241 24.97 -5.58 1.48
C ALA A 241 26.03 -4.64 0.89
N LYS A 242 27.01 -4.22 1.70
CA LYS A 242 28.14 -3.42 1.26
C LYS A 242 28.98 -4.14 0.21
N LYS A 243 29.35 -5.40 0.45
CA LYS A 243 30.11 -6.22 -0.52
C LYS A 243 29.35 -6.43 -1.83
N ILE A 244 28.03 -6.61 -1.77
CA ILE A 244 27.15 -6.73 -2.95
C ILE A 244 27.20 -5.44 -3.76
N TYR A 245 27.11 -4.27 -3.12
CA TYR A 245 27.16 -3.00 -3.83
C TYR A 245 28.55 -2.71 -4.40
N ASP A 246 29.62 -2.94 -3.64
CA ASP A 246 31.01 -2.76 -4.10
C ASP A 246 31.34 -3.62 -5.33
N ASN A 247 30.65 -4.77 -5.48
CA ASN A 247 30.83 -5.71 -6.60
C ASN A 247 29.53 -5.86 -7.41
N PHE A 248 28.76 -4.78 -7.59
CA PHE A 248 27.40 -4.87 -8.11
C PHE A 248 27.30 -5.50 -9.51
N SER A 249 28.21 -5.17 -10.42
CA SER A 249 28.29 -5.80 -11.75
C SER A 249 28.49 -7.32 -11.66
N THR A 250 29.43 -7.77 -10.81
CA THR A 250 29.68 -9.20 -10.61
C THR A 250 28.48 -9.88 -9.98
N THR A 251 27.86 -9.26 -8.98
CA THR A 251 26.63 -9.77 -8.35
C THR A 251 25.52 -9.95 -9.39
N LEU A 252 25.31 -8.97 -10.26
CA LEU A 252 24.32 -9.06 -11.31
C LEU A 252 24.65 -10.17 -12.34
N GLN A 253 25.93 -10.40 -12.64
CA GLN A 253 26.36 -11.52 -13.49
C GLN A 253 26.08 -12.87 -12.81
N MET A 254 26.31 -12.99 -11.49
CA MET A 254 25.96 -14.19 -10.72
C MET A 254 24.46 -14.45 -10.70
N CYS A 255 23.64 -13.42 -10.54
CA CYS A 255 22.18 -13.53 -10.67
C CYS A 255 21.77 -14.06 -12.05
N ARG A 256 22.34 -13.51 -13.13
CA ARG A 256 22.09 -13.98 -14.49
C ARG A 256 22.53 -15.44 -14.69
N ALA A 257 23.67 -15.83 -14.12
CA ALA A 257 24.15 -17.20 -14.17
C ALA A 257 23.19 -18.16 -13.44
N GLY A 258 22.72 -17.77 -12.25
CA GLY A 258 21.70 -18.52 -11.49
C GLY A 258 20.42 -18.74 -12.28
N VAL A 259 19.87 -17.66 -12.86
CA VAL A 259 18.68 -17.71 -13.72
C VAL A 259 18.92 -18.55 -14.99
N SER A 260 20.14 -18.52 -15.56
CA SER A 260 20.49 -19.37 -16.72
C SER A 260 20.59 -20.85 -16.35
N LEU A 261 21.13 -21.17 -15.18
CA LEU A 261 21.19 -22.55 -14.64
C LEU A 261 19.78 -23.08 -14.36
N GLU A 262 18.91 -22.25 -13.81
CA GLU A 262 17.50 -22.57 -13.63
C GLU A 262 16.81 -22.85 -14.96
N GLY A 263 17.05 -22.03 -15.97
CA GLY A 263 16.54 -22.25 -17.33
C GLY A 263 17.03 -23.55 -17.96
N ILE A 264 18.29 -23.95 -17.73
CA ILE A 264 18.85 -25.24 -18.17
C ILE A 264 18.22 -26.39 -17.37
N ALA A 265 18.13 -26.26 -16.04
CA ALA A 265 17.44 -27.24 -15.21
C ALA A 265 15.97 -27.38 -15.59
N GLY A 266 15.28 -26.27 -15.92
CA GLY A 266 13.90 -26.25 -16.42
C GLY A 266 13.70 -26.91 -17.79
N SER A 267 14.75 -27.04 -18.59
CA SER A 267 14.72 -27.82 -19.84
C SER A 267 14.86 -29.33 -19.59
N ILE A 268 15.44 -29.71 -18.46
CA ILE A 268 15.64 -31.11 -18.04
C ILE A 268 14.51 -31.56 -17.10
N ILE A 269 14.19 -30.72 -16.14
CA ILE A 269 13.13 -30.91 -15.15
C ILE A 269 12.18 -29.73 -15.34
N THR A 270 10.93 -29.94 -15.67
CA THR A 270 10.01 -28.83 -16.01
C THR A 270 10.05 -27.67 -14.99
N GLN A 271 9.89 -26.42 -15.45
CA GLN A 271 9.80 -25.23 -14.58
C GLN A 271 8.77 -25.40 -13.45
N LYS A 272 7.66 -26.10 -13.73
CA LYS A 272 6.64 -26.44 -12.74
C LYS A 272 7.20 -27.34 -11.62
N ALA A 273 8.15 -28.23 -11.92
CA ALA A 273 8.79 -29.10 -10.92
C ALA A 273 9.79 -28.30 -10.07
N ILE A 274 10.59 -27.39 -10.68
CA ILE A 274 11.50 -26.50 -9.95
C ILE A 274 10.71 -25.60 -8.99
N SER A 275 9.63 -25.00 -9.47
CA SER A 275 8.75 -24.15 -8.63
C SER A 275 8.22 -24.94 -7.42
N LYS A 276 7.73 -26.16 -7.59
CA LYS A 276 7.27 -27.00 -6.48
C LYS A 276 8.38 -27.40 -5.50
N ILE A 277 9.57 -27.72 -6.02
CA ILE A 277 10.72 -28.07 -5.15
C ILE A 277 11.14 -26.86 -4.32
N THR A 278 11.28 -25.68 -4.95
CA THR A 278 11.66 -24.46 -4.22
C THR A 278 10.57 -23.97 -3.28
N GLU A 279 9.29 -24.17 -3.60
CA GLU A 279 8.15 -23.91 -2.71
C GLU A 279 8.23 -24.81 -1.45
N GLY A 280 8.47 -26.11 -1.64
CA GLY A 280 8.64 -27.03 -0.53
C GLY A 280 9.85 -26.71 0.35
N LEU A 281 11.01 -26.39 -0.26
CA LEU A 281 12.21 -25.98 0.46
C LEU A 281 11.99 -24.65 1.20
N HIS A 282 11.31 -23.68 0.58
CA HIS A 282 10.96 -22.42 1.22
C HIS A 282 10.06 -22.65 2.45
N GLY A 283 9.02 -23.49 2.31
CA GLY A 283 8.11 -23.83 3.40
C GLY A 283 8.80 -24.48 4.61
N VAL A 284 9.91 -25.20 4.39
CA VAL A 284 10.69 -25.84 5.47
C VAL A 284 11.73 -24.90 6.05
N THR A 285 12.41 -24.12 5.22
CA THR A 285 13.57 -23.32 5.65
C THR A 285 13.22 -21.87 5.99
N GLY A 286 12.17 -21.31 5.39
CA GLY A 286 11.80 -19.90 5.48
C GLY A 286 12.77 -18.92 4.78
N VAL A 287 13.96 -19.39 4.36
CA VAL A 287 15.04 -18.55 3.81
C VAL A 287 15.43 -18.92 2.38
N THR A 288 15.04 -20.10 1.89
CA THR A 288 15.31 -20.50 0.50
C THR A 288 14.40 -19.70 -0.44
N PRO A 289 14.93 -19.03 -1.48
CA PRO A 289 14.09 -18.30 -2.43
C PRO A 289 13.09 -19.23 -3.15
N TYR A 290 11.84 -18.83 -3.20
CA TYR A 290 10.85 -19.42 -4.08
C TYR A 290 11.11 -18.99 -5.53
N VAL A 291 11.08 -19.93 -6.46
CA VAL A 291 11.24 -19.67 -7.90
C VAL A 291 9.91 -19.86 -8.60
N PRO A 292 9.22 -18.76 -9.00
CA PRO A 292 7.97 -18.85 -9.76
C PRO A 292 8.16 -19.61 -11.08
N LYS A 293 7.13 -20.35 -11.54
CA LYS A 293 7.14 -21.05 -12.84
C LYS A 293 7.26 -20.10 -14.04
N THR A 294 6.96 -18.82 -13.82
CA THR A 294 7.03 -17.74 -14.82
C THR A 294 8.33 -16.94 -14.76
N THR A 295 9.31 -17.39 -13.96
CA THR A 295 10.62 -16.72 -13.86
C THR A 295 11.21 -16.53 -15.26
N PRO A 296 11.53 -15.27 -15.64
CA PRO A 296 12.04 -14.96 -16.98
C PRO A 296 13.43 -15.55 -17.24
N LYS A 297 13.77 -15.71 -18.51
CA LYS A 297 15.15 -16.04 -18.91
C LYS A 297 16.11 -14.92 -18.53
N ALA A 298 17.40 -15.27 -18.37
CA ALA A 298 18.45 -14.28 -18.11
C ALA A 298 18.64 -13.35 -19.30
N ASN A 299 18.73 -12.06 -19.02
CA ASN A 299 19.05 -11.05 -20.01
C ASN A 299 20.57 -10.91 -20.19
N ARG A 300 21.06 -11.20 -21.38
CA ARG A 300 22.49 -11.11 -21.75
C ARG A 300 22.77 -9.96 -22.72
N TYR A 301 21.77 -9.10 -22.97
CA TYR A 301 21.95 -7.98 -23.89
C TYR A 301 22.98 -6.99 -23.35
N LYS A 302 23.91 -6.57 -24.21
CA LYS A 302 24.97 -5.60 -23.88
C LYS A 302 24.56 -4.22 -24.34
N LEU A 303 24.37 -3.31 -23.40
CA LEU A 303 24.08 -1.91 -23.67
C LEU A 303 25.29 -1.23 -24.30
N LYS A 304 25.08 -0.53 -25.41
CA LYS A 304 26.12 0.22 -26.12
C LYS A 304 25.55 1.55 -26.58
N ASN A 305 26.28 2.62 -26.31
CA ASN A 305 25.98 3.91 -26.91
C ASN A 305 26.15 3.85 -28.42
N ARG A 306 25.08 4.10 -29.15
CA ARG A 306 25.03 4.15 -30.61
C ARG A 306 24.66 5.55 -31.09
N ILE A 307 25.38 6.57 -30.58
CA ILE A 307 25.14 7.95 -31.00
C ILE A 307 25.55 8.07 -32.47
N LYS A 308 24.57 8.29 -33.32
CA LYS A 308 24.79 8.65 -34.70
C LYS A 308 25.05 10.17 -34.76
N PRO A 309 25.91 10.69 -35.64
CA PRO A 309 26.13 12.14 -35.81
C PRO A 309 24.93 12.77 -36.54
N THR A 310 23.78 12.78 -35.91
CA THR A 310 22.51 13.30 -36.42
C THR A 310 21.95 14.35 -35.47
N ASN A 311 21.12 15.26 -35.98
CA ASN A 311 20.40 16.26 -35.20
C ASN A 311 19.16 15.63 -34.45
N PHE A 312 19.22 14.37 -34.10
CA PHE A 312 18.13 13.68 -33.39
C PHE A 312 18.00 14.17 -31.96
N GLU A 313 16.78 14.18 -31.44
CA GLU A 313 16.53 14.32 -30.03
C GLU A 313 17.27 13.25 -29.24
N LYS A 314 17.66 13.54 -28.00
CA LYS A 314 18.44 12.63 -27.17
C LYS A 314 17.73 12.36 -25.87
N VAL A 315 17.80 11.13 -25.40
CA VAL A 315 17.30 10.69 -24.10
C VAL A 315 18.39 9.94 -23.35
N VAL A 316 18.49 10.18 -22.04
CA VAL A 316 19.29 9.33 -21.16
C VAL A 316 18.44 8.18 -20.70
N TYR A 317 18.85 6.96 -21.02
CA TYR A 317 18.12 5.75 -20.63
C TYR A 317 18.88 5.01 -19.53
N PHE A 318 18.34 5.05 -18.31
CA PHE A 318 18.79 4.20 -17.22
C PHE A 318 17.99 2.90 -17.18
N SER A 319 18.56 1.87 -17.75
CA SER A 319 18.01 0.50 -17.62
C SER A 319 18.35 -0.06 -16.24
N THR A 320 17.32 -0.44 -15.50
CA THR A 320 17.44 -0.88 -14.10
C THR A 320 18.06 -2.27 -13.95
N CYS A 321 18.54 -2.60 -12.75
CA CYS A 321 19.17 -3.89 -12.49
C CYS A 321 18.22 -5.07 -12.77
N ALA A 322 16.94 -4.95 -12.46
CA ALA A 322 15.94 -5.97 -12.74
C ALA A 322 15.83 -6.25 -14.25
N ASN A 323 15.66 -5.21 -15.07
CA ASN A 323 15.56 -5.34 -16.53
C ASN A 323 16.89 -5.73 -17.18
N ARG A 324 18.03 -5.38 -16.56
CA ARG A 324 19.34 -5.89 -17.00
C ARG A 324 19.54 -7.37 -16.65
N ALA A 325 18.87 -7.89 -15.62
CA ALA A 325 18.95 -9.30 -15.22
C ALA A 325 17.99 -10.19 -15.99
N PHE A 326 16.76 -9.74 -16.23
CA PHE A 326 15.64 -10.52 -16.75
C PHE A 326 15.21 -10.09 -18.14
N LYS A 327 14.80 -11.05 -18.96
CA LYS A 327 14.01 -10.89 -20.17
C LYS A 327 12.51 -10.77 -19.83
N PRO A 328 11.60 -10.61 -20.82
CA PRO A 328 10.17 -10.71 -20.60
C PRO A 328 9.75 -12.04 -19.99
N ASN A 329 8.57 -12.03 -19.40
CA ASN A 329 7.98 -13.20 -18.76
C ASN A 329 7.88 -14.39 -19.71
N GLN A 330 8.07 -15.60 -19.18
CA GLN A 330 7.91 -16.81 -19.98
C GLN A 330 6.49 -16.93 -20.52
N GLY A 331 6.36 -17.45 -21.76
CA GLY A 331 5.09 -17.58 -22.45
C GLY A 331 4.74 -16.42 -23.38
N TYR A 332 5.53 -15.33 -23.38
CA TYR A 332 5.43 -14.28 -24.38
C TYR A 332 6.28 -14.63 -25.61
N ASP A 333 5.78 -14.33 -26.80
CA ASP A 333 6.37 -14.75 -28.08
C ASP A 333 7.58 -13.91 -28.54
N ASP A 334 7.76 -12.70 -27.96
CA ASP A 334 8.89 -11.83 -28.25
C ASP A 334 10.04 -12.06 -27.25
N ASP A 335 11.14 -12.67 -27.69
CA ASP A 335 12.31 -13.00 -26.84
C ASP A 335 13.33 -11.84 -26.74
N ARG A 336 13.03 -10.66 -27.29
CA ARG A 336 13.87 -9.47 -27.11
C ARG A 336 13.87 -9.02 -25.64
N SER A 337 14.93 -8.36 -25.22
CA SER A 337 14.93 -7.67 -23.91
C SER A 337 14.16 -6.35 -24.01
N LEU A 338 13.70 -5.81 -22.87
CA LEU A 338 13.04 -4.51 -22.83
C LEU A 338 13.92 -3.40 -23.45
N GLN A 339 15.24 -3.44 -23.23
CA GLN A 339 16.18 -2.49 -23.81
C GLN A 339 16.15 -2.51 -25.35
N GLN A 340 16.11 -3.71 -25.95
CA GLN A 340 16.04 -3.86 -27.41
C GLN A 340 14.72 -3.30 -27.97
N VAL A 341 13.63 -3.46 -27.22
CA VAL A 341 12.32 -2.91 -27.60
C VAL A 341 12.31 -1.40 -27.48
N VAL A 342 12.85 -0.84 -26.38
CA VAL A 342 12.97 0.62 -26.20
C VAL A 342 13.90 1.22 -27.27
N GLU A 343 15.01 0.56 -27.60
CA GLU A 343 15.89 0.98 -28.72
C GLU A 343 15.14 0.95 -30.07
N SER A 344 14.30 -0.06 -30.31
CA SER A 344 13.45 -0.14 -31.51
C SER A 344 12.49 1.05 -31.59
N LEU A 345 11.77 1.33 -30.51
CA LEU A 345 10.83 2.44 -30.42
C LEU A 345 11.52 3.81 -30.61
N CYS A 346 12.65 4.03 -29.94
CA CYS A 346 13.43 5.26 -30.09
C CYS A 346 13.99 5.41 -31.51
N ASN A 347 14.40 4.31 -32.15
CA ASN A 347 14.83 4.35 -33.56
C ASN A 347 13.68 4.73 -34.50
N LYS A 348 12.45 4.19 -34.29
CA LYS A 348 11.25 4.57 -35.04
C LYS A 348 10.90 6.06 -34.85
N ALA A 349 11.14 6.58 -33.64
CA ALA A 349 10.84 7.97 -33.26
C ALA A 349 11.99 8.95 -33.57
N HIS A 350 13.10 8.51 -34.15
CA HIS A 350 14.31 9.31 -34.39
C HIS A 350 14.90 9.92 -33.11
N ILE A 351 14.95 9.15 -32.01
CA ILE A 351 15.52 9.54 -30.72
C ILE A 351 16.80 8.75 -30.49
N ASP A 352 17.91 9.44 -30.18
CA ASP A 352 19.18 8.82 -29.81
C ASP A 352 19.21 8.50 -28.30
N ILE A 353 19.58 7.26 -27.98
CA ILE A 353 19.72 6.81 -26.57
C ILE A 353 21.15 7.03 -26.10
N ILE A 354 21.28 7.62 -24.93
CA ILE A 354 22.52 7.75 -24.14
C ILE A 354 22.41 6.87 -22.90
N TYR A 355 23.26 5.87 -22.77
CA TYR A 355 23.39 5.10 -21.54
C TYR A 355 24.41 5.78 -20.61
N PRO A 356 24.12 5.91 -19.30
CA PRO A 356 25.11 6.38 -18.32
C PRO A 356 26.38 5.55 -18.35
N GLN A 357 27.54 6.18 -18.14
CA GLN A 357 28.80 5.45 -18.07
C GLN A 357 28.79 4.48 -16.90
N HIS A 358 29.39 3.31 -17.07
CA HIS A 358 29.47 2.26 -16.03
C HIS A 358 28.10 1.82 -15.49
N ILE A 359 27.08 1.84 -16.35
CA ILE A 359 25.70 1.48 -15.96
C ILE A 359 25.62 0.10 -15.30
N GLU A 360 26.55 -0.80 -15.60
CA GLU A 360 26.65 -2.13 -14.99
C GLU A 360 26.86 -2.09 -13.47
N ASN A 361 27.45 -1.01 -12.94
CA ASN A 361 27.70 -0.80 -11.50
C ASN A 361 26.61 0.05 -10.82
N LEU A 362 25.68 0.64 -11.57
CA LEU A 362 24.70 1.57 -11.04
C LEU A 362 23.43 0.87 -10.56
N CYS A 363 22.92 1.32 -9.43
CA CYS A 363 21.64 0.93 -8.84
C CYS A 363 20.86 2.18 -8.42
N CYS A 364 19.53 2.13 -8.45
CA CYS A 364 18.71 3.25 -7.95
C CYS A 364 18.71 3.40 -6.41
N GLY A 365 19.30 2.46 -5.69
CA GLY A 365 19.36 2.47 -4.22
C GLY A 365 18.21 1.72 -3.54
N LEU A 366 17.07 1.52 -4.19
CA LEU A 366 15.87 0.92 -3.57
C LEU A 366 16.12 -0.44 -2.91
N SER A 367 16.95 -1.30 -3.51
CA SER A 367 17.30 -2.61 -2.92
C SER A 367 18.14 -2.50 -1.65
N PHE A 368 18.71 -1.34 -1.39
CA PHE A 368 19.55 -1.03 -0.23
C PHE A 368 18.87 -0.04 0.74
N GLU A 369 17.58 0.23 0.59
CA GLU A 369 16.84 1.24 1.39
C GLU A 369 16.94 1.03 2.91
N ASN A 370 17.25 -0.19 3.36
CA ASN A 370 17.44 -0.53 4.78
C ASN A 370 18.90 -0.38 5.27
N TYR A 371 19.85 0.02 4.41
CA TYR A 371 21.29 0.10 4.69
C TYR A 371 21.77 1.52 4.37
N ASP A 372 21.65 2.43 5.30
CA ASP A 372 21.77 3.89 5.07
C ASP A 372 23.03 4.27 4.27
N ASP A 373 24.22 3.85 4.70
CA ASP A 373 25.49 4.17 4.01
C ASP A 373 25.54 3.67 2.56
N VAL A 374 25.05 2.45 2.32
CA VAL A 374 25.03 1.83 0.99
C VAL A 374 23.97 2.48 0.11
N HIS A 375 22.82 2.79 0.71
CA HIS A 375 21.73 3.46 0.04
C HIS A 375 22.12 4.86 -0.44
N GLU A 376 22.66 5.70 0.46
CA GLU A 376 23.11 7.07 0.13
C GLU A 376 24.16 7.06 -0.99
N ARG A 377 25.12 6.13 -0.90
CA ARG A 377 26.14 5.99 -1.94
C ARG A 377 25.53 5.55 -3.28
N ALA A 378 24.60 4.61 -3.29
CA ALA A 378 23.97 4.15 -4.52
C ALA A 378 23.13 5.26 -5.18
N VAL A 379 22.41 6.05 -4.39
CA VAL A 379 21.65 7.21 -4.87
C VAL A 379 22.60 8.26 -5.45
N LYS A 380 23.68 8.57 -4.75
CA LYS A 380 24.68 9.55 -5.21
C LYS A 380 25.37 9.12 -6.50
N ASP A 381 25.85 7.87 -6.57
CA ASP A 381 26.54 7.34 -7.75
C ASP A 381 25.63 7.38 -8.99
N LEU A 382 24.35 7.04 -8.82
CA LEU A 382 23.37 7.13 -9.90
C LEU A 382 23.10 8.59 -10.29
N HIS A 383 22.88 9.48 -9.32
CA HIS A 383 22.65 10.90 -9.56
C HIS A 383 23.79 11.53 -10.38
N ASP A 384 25.04 11.33 -9.93
CA ASP A 384 26.23 11.87 -10.61
C ASP A 384 26.36 11.34 -12.05
N ALA A 385 26.06 10.06 -12.26
CA ALA A 385 26.09 9.44 -13.59
C ALA A 385 24.98 9.97 -14.51
N LEU A 386 23.76 10.20 -13.97
CA LEU A 386 22.63 10.76 -14.72
C LEU A 386 22.87 12.24 -15.06
N MET A 387 23.37 13.04 -14.12
CA MET A 387 23.75 14.43 -14.35
C MET A 387 24.77 14.56 -15.48
N LYS A 388 25.81 13.73 -15.45
CA LYS A 388 26.83 13.71 -16.50
C LYS A 388 26.26 13.27 -17.85
N ALA A 389 25.45 12.21 -17.89
CA ALA A 389 24.88 11.68 -19.12
C ALA A 389 23.86 12.64 -19.75
N SER A 390 23.05 13.33 -18.91
CA SER A 390 22.06 14.30 -19.36
C SER A 390 22.64 15.69 -19.70
N GLN A 391 23.95 15.88 -19.55
CA GLN A 391 24.59 17.18 -19.67
C GLN A 391 23.93 18.23 -18.74
N ASN A 392 23.88 17.91 -17.45
CA ASN A 392 23.26 18.72 -16.40
C ASN A 392 21.77 18.99 -16.66
N GLY A 393 21.00 17.94 -17.00
CA GLY A 393 19.55 18.03 -17.17
C GLY A 393 19.11 18.54 -18.56
N LYS A 394 20.04 18.71 -19.52
CA LYS A 394 19.67 19.12 -20.88
C LYS A 394 18.83 18.07 -21.61
N TYR A 395 19.09 16.80 -21.38
CA TYR A 395 18.36 15.69 -21.99
C TYR A 395 17.43 15.05 -20.99
N PRO A 396 16.16 14.73 -21.35
CA PRO A 396 15.25 14.01 -20.47
C PRO A 396 15.82 12.64 -20.09
N ILE A 397 15.50 12.20 -18.89
CA ILE A 397 15.96 10.92 -18.35
C ILE A 397 14.76 9.98 -18.28
N VAL A 398 14.94 8.74 -18.70
CA VAL A 398 13.94 7.67 -18.56
C VAL A 398 14.49 6.51 -17.71
N ILE A 399 13.65 6.02 -16.80
CA ILE A 399 13.91 4.84 -15.97
C ILE A 399 12.85 3.77 -16.30
N ASP A 400 13.29 2.56 -16.63
CA ASP A 400 12.48 1.51 -17.22
C ASP A 400 11.75 0.60 -16.20
N HIS A 401 11.73 0.97 -14.92
CA HIS A 401 11.04 0.21 -13.87
C HIS A 401 10.42 1.17 -12.86
N SER A 402 9.11 1.15 -12.73
CA SER A 402 8.34 2.15 -11.98
C SER A 402 8.72 2.27 -10.49
N ALA A 403 9.14 1.20 -9.84
CA ALA A 403 9.59 1.28 -8.45
C ALA A 403 10.93 2.03 -8.34
N CYS A 404 11.87 1.77 -9.25
CA CYS A 404 13.15 2.47 -9.32
C CYS A 404 12.96 3.95 -9.75
N PHE A 405 12.04 4.19 -10.70
CA PHE A 405 11.65 5.55 -11.07
C PHE A 405 11.11 6.34 -9.87
N ASN A 406 10.15 5.78 -9.13
CA ASN A 406 9.59 6.44 -7.94
C ASN A 406 10.66 6.75 -6.89
N HIS A 407 11.62 5.84 -6.71
CA HIS A 407 12.72 6.02 -5.77
C HIS A 407 13.66 7.15 -6.23
N ALA A 408 14.12 7.12 -7.47
CA ALA A 408 14.96 8.16 -8.04
C ALA A 408 14.27 9.53 -8.05
N PHE A 409 12.99 9.59 -8.43
CA PHE A 409 12.19 10.81 -8.43
C PHE A 409 12.13 11.50 -7.07
N LYS A 410 12.10 10.72 -5.98
CA LYS A 410 12.08 11.26 -4.61
C LYS A 410 13.44 11.75 -4.13
N HIS A 411 14.52 11.07 -4.53
CA HIS A 411 15.87 11.32 -4.02
C HIS A 411 16.70 12.21 -4.94
N MET A 412 16.22 12.52 -6.16
CA MET A 412 16.90 13.33 -7.17
C MET A 412 15.93 14.38 -7.75
N PRO A 413 15.41 15.30 -6.91
CA PRO A 413 14.34 16.24 -7.32
C PRO A 413 14.84 17.33 -8.31
N ASP A 414 16.14 17.47 -8.47
CA ASP A 414 16.83 18.36 -9.40
C ASP A 414 16.95 17.82 -10.83
N LEU A 415 16.55 16.55 -11.05
CA LEU A 415 16.57 15.91 -12.37
C LEU A 415 15.15 15.72 -12.92
N GLU A 416 14.98 16.00 -14.21
CA GLU A 416 13.75 15.65 -14.93
C GLU A 416 13.77 14.16 -15.30
N ILE A 417 13.18 13.32 -14.44
CA ILE A 417 13.11 11.87 -14.62
C ILE A 417 11.69 11.47 -15.02
N ASN A 418 11.57 10.64 -16.05
CA ASN A 418 10.32 10.09 -16.53
C ASN A 418 10.23 8.58 -16.27
N ASP A 419 9.04 8.10 -15.90
CA ASP A 419 8.70 6.68 -15.99
C ASP A 419 8.68 6.25 -17.45
N ILE A 420 8.96 4.98 -17.72
CA ILE A 420 8.97 4.44 -19.09
C ILE A 420 7.64 4.71 -19.83
N SER A 421 6.49 4.56 -19.15
CA SER A 421 5.18 4.78 -19.77
C SER A 421 4.96 6.27 -20.09
N GLU A 422 5.35 7.15 -19.19
CA GLU A 422 5.30 8.59 -19.39
C GLU A 422 6.21 9.04 -20.55
N PHE A 423 7.44 8.52 -20.57
CA PHE A 423 8.40 8.80 -21.64
C PHE A 423 7.86 8.38 -23.01
N LEU A 424 7.34 7.15 -23.11
CA LEU A 424 6.78 6.65 -24.37
C LEU A 424 5.62 7.52 -24.86
N CYS A 425 4.70 7.93 -23.97
CA CYS A 425 3.58 8.81 -24.33
C CYS A 425 4.06 10.18 -24.81
N LYS A 426 4.99 10.81 -24.12
CA LYS A 426 5.37 12.20 -24.35
C LYS A 426 6.34 12.37 -25.53
N TYR A 427 7.31 11.48 -25.65
CA TYR A 427 8.43 11.67 -26.55
C TYR A 427 8.44 10.70 -27.74
N VAL A 428 7.85 9.52 -27.61
CA VAL A 428 7.93 8.48 -28.64
C VAL A 428 6.66 8.42 -29.49
N VAL A 429 5.49 8.32 -28.85
CA VAL A 429 4.18 8.23 -29.54
C VAL A 429 3.93 9.32 -30.58
N PRO A 430 4.32 10.60 -30.39
CA PRO A 430 4.08 11.63 -31.39
C PRO A 430 4.75 11.37 -32.75
N HIS A 431 5.79 10.52 -32.78
CA HIS A 431 6.57 10.18 -33.96
C HIS A 431 6.23 8.80 -34.54
N LEU A 432 5.19 8.14 -34.06
CA LEU A 432 4.78 6.82 -34.49
C LEU A 432 3.44 6.83 -35.22
N ASP A 433 3.32 6.02 -36.25
CA ASP A 433 2.04 5.57 -36.76
C ASP A 433 1.66 4.28 -36.07
N ILE A 434 0.50 4.29 -35.37
CA ILE A 434 0.04 3.17 -34.55
C ILE A 434 -1.17 2.51 -35.22
N GLU A 435 -1.07 1.20 -35.47
CA GLU A 435 -2.13 0.37 -35.99
C GLU A 435 -2.64 -0.57 -34.88
N LYS A 436 -3.93 -0.48 -34.56
CA LYS A 436 -4.53 -1.28 -33.50
C LYS A 436 -4.55 -2.77 -33.84
N CYS A 437 -4.31 -3.59 -32.83
CA CYS A 437 -4.45 -5.04 -32.89
C CYS A 437 -5.67 -5.53 -32.11
N ASP A 438 -6.07 -6.78 -32.31
CA ASP A 438 -7.22 -7.41 -31.63
C ASP A 438 -6.86 -8.02 -30.27
N GLU A 439 -5.67 -7.70 -29.73
CA GLU A 439 -5.23 -8.23 -28.44
C GLU A 439 -6.14 -7.76 -27.30
N ARG A 440 -6.55 -8.69 -26.43
CA ARG A 440 -7.33 -8.38 -25.23
C ARG A 440 -6.37 -8.18 -24.06
N VAL A 441 -6.19 -6.93 -23.67
CA VAL A 441 -5.12 -6.51 -22.75
C VAL A 441 -5.69 -6.17 -21.38
N ILE A 442 -5.08 -6.76 -20.32
CA ILE A 442 -5.33 -6.35 -18.93
C ILE A 442 -4.15 -5.51 -18.41
N VAL A 443 -4.45 -4.33 -17.86
CA VAL A 443 -3.45 -3.34 -17.43
C VAL A 443 -3.22 -3.42 -15.93
N HIS A 444 -1.97 -3.64 -15.53
CA HIS A 444 -1.51 -3.49 -14.17
C HIS A 444 -0.94 -2.10 -13.95
N LYS A 445 -1.68 -1.25 -13.23
CA LYS A 445 -1.23 0.05 -12.76
C LYS A 445 -0.40 -0.12 -11.48
N GLN A 446 0.91 -0.10 -11.60
CA GLN A 446 1.84 -0.36 -10.50
C GLN A 446 1.68 0.68 -9.36
N CYS A 447 1.77 0.22 -8.10
CA CYS A 447 1.46 1.03 -6.91
C CYS A 447 2.30 2.32 -6.79
N LYS A 448 3.60 2.27 -7.15
CA LYS A 448 4.50 3.43 -7.01
C LYS A 448 4.20 4.55 -8.03
N ILE A 449 3.73 4.22 -9.24
CA ILE A 449 3.26 5.25 -10.20
C ILE A 449 1.85 5.74 -9.86
N LYS A 450 0.98 4.90 -9.26
CA LYS A 450 -0.29 5.36 -8.69
C LYS A 450 -0.07 6.44 -7.63
N SER A 451 0.91 6.27 -6.75
CA SER A 451 1.21 7.25 -5.69
C SER A 451 1.69 8.61 -6.21
N LEU A 452 2.13 8.69 -7.46
CA LEU A 452 2.55 9.91 -8.15
C LEU A 452 1.50 10.43 -9.16
N ASN A 453 0.31 9.84 -9.20
CA ASN A 453 -0.76 10.16 -10.17
C ASN A 453 -0.31 10.03 -11.64
N LYS A 454 0.65 9.13 -11.92
CA LYS A 454 1.21 8.88 -13.27
C LYS A 454 0.72 7.58 -13.90
N SER A 455 -0.20 6.86 -13.26
CA SER A 455 -0.66 5.55 -13.73
C SER A 455 -1.57 5.59 -14.96
N GLN A 456 -1.95 6.77 -15.43
CA GLN A 456 -2.77 6.92 -16.63
C GLN A 456 -1.98 6.61 -17.89
N TYR A 457 -0.70 6.96 -17.96
CA TYR A 457 0.13 6.76 -19.15
C TYR A 457 0.19 5.32 -19.66
N ILE A 458 0.26 4.33 -18.77
CA ILE A 458 0.28 2.91 -19.18
C ILE A 458 -1.06 2.47 -19.80
N GLU A 459 -2.17 2.98 -19.30
CA GLU A 459 -3.50 2.71 -19.86
C GLU A 459 -3.66 3.40 -21.22
N ASP A 460 -3.22 4.66 -21.35
CA ASP A 460 -3.28 5.41 -22.60
C ASP A 460 -2.49 4.69 -23.70
N LEU A 461 -1.28 4.19 -23.40
CA LEU A 461 -0.48 3.40 -24.34
C LEU A 461 -1.21 2.13 -24.78
N ALA A 462 -1.82 1.42 -23.84
CA ALA A 462 -2.58 0.21 -24.17
C ALA A 462 -3.78 0.54 -25.08
N ARG A 463 -4.51 1.63 -24.80
CA ARG A 463 -5.67 2.08 -25.62
C ARG A 463 -5.28 2.58 -27.01
N LEU A 464 -4.07 3.07 -27.20
CA LEU A 464 -3.56 3.36 -28.53
C LEU A 464 -3.35 2.09 -29.36
N CYS A 465 -3.01 0.99 -28.71
CA CYS A 465 -2.66 -0.27 -29.36
C CYS A 465 -3.85 -1.23 -29.57
N THR A 466 -4.91 -1.13 -28.78
CA THR A 466 -6.11 -2.00 -28.89
C THR A 466 -7.35 -1.32 -28.32
N ASP A 467 -8.54 -1.73 -28.80
CA ASP A 467 -9.81 -1.31 -28.23
C ASP A 467 -10.23 -2.14 -27.01
N HIS A 468 -9.59 -3.28 -26.77
CA HIS A 468 -9.91 -4.25 -25.71
C HIS A 468 -9.01 -4.09 -24.51
N VAL A 469 -9.15 -2.96 -23.78
CA VAL A 469 -8.33 -2.63 -22.60
C VAL A 469 -9.14 -2.73 -21.32
N PHE A 470 -8.65 -3.52 -20.37
CA PHE A 470 -9.26 -3.75 -19.06
C PHE A 470 -8.27 -3.37 -17.96
N ASN A 471 -8.76 -2.79 -16.87
CA ASN A 471 -7.94 -2.48 -15.69
C ASN A 471 -8.19 -3.52 -14.60
N ILE A 472 -7.14 -3.96 -13.92
CA ILE A 472 -7.25 -4.83 -12.74
C ILE A 472 -7.99 -4.07 -11.62
N LYS A 473 -9.05 -4.68 -11.06
CA LYS A 473 -9.90 -4.14 -10.00
C LYS A 473 -9.74 -4.88 -8.67
N SER A 474 -9.36 -6.15 -8.70
CA SER A 474 -9.32 -7.04 -7.53
C SER A 474 -8.30 -6.62 -6.47
N PHE A 475 -7.24 -5.88 -6.84
CA PHE A 475 -6.22 -5.38 -5.92
C PHE A 475 -5.62 -4.04 -6.37
N ALA A 476 -5.00 -3.32 -5.43
CA ALA A 476 -4.27 -2.07 -5.70
C ALA A 476 -2.75 -2.27 -5.82
N CYS A 477 -2.21 -3.29 -5.13
CA CYS A 477 -0.83 -3.73 -5.17
C CYS A 477 -0.80 -5.25 -5.20
N ASP A 478 -0.01 -5.82 -6.10
CA ASP A 478 0.17 -7.27 -6.27
C ASP A 478 0.96 -7.95 -5.15
N GLY A 479 1.59 -7.16 -4.26
CA GLY A 479 2.34 -7.67 -3.13
C GLY A 479 3.70 -8.31 -3.46
N PHE A 480 4.14 -8.34 -4.72
CA PHE A 480 5.44 -8.95 -5.09
C PHE A 480 6.62 -8.16 -4.51
N ALA A 481 6.56 -6.81 -4.53
CA ALA A 481 7.49 -5.92 -3.84
C ALA A 481 8.99 -6.22 -4.10
N GLY A 482 9.38 -6.34 -5.37
CA GLY A 482 10.77 -6.57 -5.77
C GLY A 482 11.28 -7.94 -5.33
N GLN A 483 12.41 -7.99 -4.61
CA GLN A 483 12.98 -9.26 -4.14
C GLN A 483 12.10 -10.01 -3.14
N LYS A 484 11.19 -9.32 -2.42
CA LYS A 484 10.30 -9.96 -1.44
C LYS A 484 9.45 -11.08 -2.05
N GLY A 485 9.02 -10.95 -3.29
CA GLY A 485 8.23 -11.97 -3.96
C GLY A 485 8.91 -13.34 -4.05
N PHE A 486 10.25 -13.38 -3.92
CA PHE A 486 11.01 -14.63 -3.85
C PHE A 486 11.17 -15.15 -2.42
N PHE A 487 11.03 -14.31 -1.38
CA PHE A 487 11.21 -14.66 0.04
C PHE A 487 9.92 -14.61 0.86
N THR A 488 8.86 -14.03 0.34
CA THR A 488 7.53 -13.97 0.96
C THR A 488 6.46 -14.16 -0.14
N PRO A 489 6.51 -15.29 -0.88
CA PRO A 489 5.65 -15.52 -2.05
C PRO A 489 4.16 -15.57 -1.70
N GLU A 490 3.83 -15.93 -0.45
CA GLU A 490 2.46 -15.99 0.05
C GLU A 490 1.79 -14.62 0.05
N LEU A 491 2.55 -13.53 0.18
CA LEU A 491 2.01 -12.17 0.10
C LEU A 491 1.47 -11.86 -1.31
N ASN A 492 2.22 -12.21 -2.35
CA ASN A 492 1.78 -12.06 -3.73
C ASN A 492 0.57 -12.97 -4.02
N LYS A 493 0.65 -14.25 -3.65
CA LYS A 493 -0.46 -15.21 -3.82
C LYS A 493 -1.75 -14.74 -3.17
N ALA A 494 -1.67 -14.23 -1.94
CA ALA A 494 -2.83 -13.72 -1.21
C ALA A 494 -3.41 -12.42 -1.83
N ALA A 495 -2.55 -11.52 -2.29
CA ALA A 495 -2.95 -10.26 -2.91
C ALA A 495 -3.65 -10.47 -4.25
N THR A 496 -3.18 -11.44 -5.05
CA THR A 496 -3.61 -11.67 -6.44
C THR A 496 -4.54 -12.87 -6.60
N LYS A 497 -5.11 -13.39 -5.51
CA LYS A 497 -5.94 -14.61 -5.51
C LYS A 497 -7.11 -14.60 -6.50
N ASP A 498 -7.67 -13.42 -6.77
CA ASP A 498 -8.84 -13.23 -7.62
C ASP A 498 -8.47 -12.88 -9.08
N LEU A 499 -7.18 -12.69 -9.39
CA LEU A 499 -6.69 -12.22 -10.70
C LEU A 499 -7.04 -13.18 -11.85
N ALA A 500 -6.86 -14.48 -11.66
CA ALA A 500 -7.16 -15.46 -12.72
C ALA A 500 -8.66 -15.46 -13.10
N GLY A 501 -9.55 -15.29 -12.12
CA GLY A 501 -10.98 -15.12 -12.34
C GLY A 501 -11.30 -13.85 -13.13
N GLU A 502 -10.68 -12.73 -12.77
CA GLU A 502 -10.85 -11.45 -13.45
C GLU A 502 -10.33 -11.51 -14.90
N ILE A 503 -9.18 -12.16 -15.14
CA ILE A 503 -8.64 -12.39 -16.48
C ILE A 503 -9.61 -13.23 -17.33
N ALA A 504 -10.16 -14.30 -16.76
CA ALA A 504 -11.11 -15.15 -17.45
C ALA A 504 -12.42 -14.41 -17.80
N GLU A 505 -12.93 -13.58 -16.89
CA GLU A 505 -14.12 -12.75 -17.11
C GLU A 505 -13.93 -11.80 -18.30
N TYR A 506 -12.77 -11.14 -18.39
CA TYR A 506 -12.46 -10.23 -19.49
C TYR A 506 -11.98 -10.95 -20.76
N GLY A 507 -11.62 -12.22 -20.67
CA GLY A 507 -11.00 -12.98 -21.75
C GLY A 507 -9.65 -12.38 -22.17
N ALA A 508 -8.91 -11.81 -21.21
CA ALA A 508 -7.62 -11.19 -21.51
C ALA A 508 -6.56 -12.25 -21.85
N THR A 509 -5.75 -11.96 -22.86
CA THR A 509 -4.70 -12.84 -23.39
C THR A 509 -3.30 -12.33 -23.07
N LEU A 510 -3.18 -11.03 -22.79
CA LEU A 510 -1.94 -10.36 -22.46
C LEU A 510 -2.13 -9.40 -21.28
N GLY A 511 -1.22 -9.43 -20.33
CA GLY A 511 -1.08 -8.42 -19.29
C GLY A 511 0.04 -7.44 -19.60
N VAL A 512 -0.19 -6.14 -19.32
CA VAL A 512 0.87 -5.13 -19.41
C VAL A 512 1.14 -4.46 -18.07
N SER A 513 2.43 -4.21 -17.80
CA SER A 513 2.91 -3.57 -16.58
C SER A 513 4.07 -2.61 -16.90
N SER A 514 4.59 -1.92 -15.90
CA SER A 514 5.81 -1.11 -15.95
C SER A 514 6.81 -1.54 -14.86
N SER A 515 6.73 -2.80 -14.41
CA SER A 515 7.56 -3.35 -13.35
C SER A 515 7.80 -4.84 -13.59
N SER A 516 8.98 -5.20 -14.07
CA SER A 516 9.33 -6.59 -14.41
C SER A 516 9.21 -7.57 -13.24
N THR A 517 9.42 -7.11 -12.00
CA THR A 517 9.21 -7.98 -10.83
C THR A 517 7.73 -8.23 -10.54
N CYS A 518 6.86 -7.24 -10.74
CA CYS A 518 5.41 -7.46 -10.66
C CYS A 518 4.93 -8.38 -11.78
N GLU A 519 5.48 -8.24 -13.00
CA GLU A 519 5.16 -9.11 -14.16
C GLU A 519 5.34 -10.60 -13.82
N ILE A 520 6.40 -10.95 -13.06
CA ILE A 520 6.65 -12.33 -12.62
C ILE A 520 5.48 -12.85 -11.78
N GLY A 521 5.12 -12.12 -10.71
CA GLY A 521 4.05 -12.54 -9.80
C GLY A 521 2.66 -12.53 -10.44
N LEU A 522 2.40 -11.56 -11.33
CA LEU A 522 1.15 -11.45 -12.06
C LEU A 522 0.99 -12.58 -13.08
N GLY A 523 2.05 -12.93 -13.80
CA GLY A 523 2.07 -14.07 -14.72
C GLY A 523 1.84 -15.39 -13.99
N GLU A 524 2.46 -15.57 -12.80
CA GLU A 524 2.27 -16.75 -11.95
C GLU A 524 0.82 -16.90 -11.49
N SER A 525 0.20 -15.83 -11.02
CA SER A 525 -1.15 -15.84 -10.47
C SER A 525 -2.24 -15.77 -11.55
N GLY A 526 -1.98 -15.04 -12.64
CA GLY A 526 -2.96 -14.79 -13.69
C GLY A 526 -3.02 -15.88 -14.77
N GLY A 527 -1.94 -16.66 -14.93
CA GLY A 527 -1.87 -17.73 -15.94
C GLY A 527 -1.71 -17.26 -17.38
N ILE A 528 -1.51 -15.95 -17.61
CA ILE A 528 -1.17 -15.34 -18.91
C ILE A 528 0.16 -14.58 -18.80
N PRO A 529 0.88 -14.32 -19.90
CA PRO A 529 2.09 -13.50 -19.84
C PRO A 529 1.77 -12.05 -19.47
N PHE A 530 2.59 -11.48 -18.57
CA PHE A 530 2.64 -10.05 -18.28
C PHE A 530 3.97 -9.50 -18.74
N VAL A 531 3.96 -8.38 -19.47
CA VAL A 531 5.16 -7.77 -20.07
C VAL A 531 5.11 -6.25 -19.97
N GLY A 532 6.26 -5.59 -20.18
CA GLY A 532 6.31 -4.14 -20.30
C GLY A 532 5.41 -3.62 -21.43
N VAL A 533 4.66 -2.53 -21.18
CA VAL A 533 3.76 -1.94 -22.19
C VAL A 533 4.49 -1.55 -23.48
N ALA A 534 5.81 -1.32 -23.43
CA ALA A 534 6.65 -1.03 -24.58
C ALA A 534 6.61 -2.13 -25.65
N PHE A 535 6.48 -3.40 -25.25
CA PHE A 535 6.35 -4.52 -26.20
C PHE A 535 5.09 -4.42 -27.03
N LEU A 536 3.96 -4.10 -26.39
CA LEU A 536 2.69 -3.90 -27.08
C LEU A 536 2.78 -2.71 -28.07
N LEU A 537 3.34 -1.58 -27.62
CA LEU A 537 3.52 -0.39 -28.45
C LEU A 537 4.43 -0.67 -29.64
N ASP A 538 5.56 -1.37 -29.43
CA ASP A 538 6.50 -1.67 -30.53
C ASP A 538 5.88 -2.58 -31.60
N ARG A 539 5.07 -3.57 -31.18
CA ARG A 539 4.33 -4.47 -32.07
C ARG A 539 3.28 -3.73 -32.91
N CYS A 540 2.62 -2.74 -32.34
CA CYS A 540 1.54 -1.99 -32.98
C CYS A 540 2.00 -0.73 -33.73
N SER A 541 3.31 -0.42 -33.78
CA SER A 541 3.79 0.86 -34.31
C SER A 541 4.81 0.71 -35.43
N LYS A 542 4.80 1.72 -36.30
CA LYS A 542 5.80 1.96 -37.36
C LYS A 542 6.35 3.37 -37.24
N ALA A 543 7.52 3.64 -37.84
CA ALA A 543 8.01 5.00 -37.95
C ALA A 543 7.01 5.83 -38.77
N LYS A 544 6.73 7.05 -38.29
CA LYS A 544 5.92 8.02 -39.05
C LYS A 544 6.69 8.42 -40.30
N GLN A 545 6.03 8.40 -41.47
CA GLN A 545 6.62 8.80 -42.72
C GLN A 545 6.83 10.31 -42.83
#